data_13baacc4ac562db8c8220c48a17ee887
#
_entry.id   13baacc4ac562db8c8220c48a17ee887
#
_cell.length_a   1.000
_cell.length_b   1.000
_cell.length_c   1.000
_cell.angle_alpha   90.00
_cell.angle_beta   90.00
_cell.angle_gamma   90.00
#
_symmetry.space_group_name_H-M   'P 1'
#
loop_
_entity.id
_entity.type
_entity.pdbx_description
1 polymer ?
#
loop_
_entity_poly.entity_id
_entity_poly.type
_entity_poly.pdbx_seq_one_letter_code
_entity_poly.pdbx_strand_id
1 'polypeptide(L)' 'MPGRSFEIRFPDGTFEIDASNAYPPPEIGDTIRRRGKLWRVTARRNGALVIVRVALVEKSAKGSSS' A
#
# COMPACT_ATOMS: atom_id res chain seq x y z
N MET A 1 24.72 -0.66 -0.35
CA MET A 1 23.59 -1.04 0.47
C MET A 1 22.42 -1.42 -0.37
N PRO A 2 21.90 -2.55 -0.18
CA PRO A 2 20.76 -2.94 -0.99
C PRO A 2 19.58 -2.05 -0.71
N GLY A 3 18.75 -1.92 -1.70
CA GLY A 3 17.54 -1.18 -1.55
C GLY A 3 16.57 -1.88 -0.63
N ARG A 4 15.58 -1.16 -0.25
CA ARG A 4 14.51 -1.71 0.53
C ARG A 4 13.36 -2.02 -0.36
N SER A 5 12.81 -3.18 -0.17
CA SER A 5 11.66 -3.61 -0.93
C SER A 5 10.54 -3.89 0.03
N PHE A 6 9.33 -3.71 -0.42
CA PHE A 6 8.19 -4.14 0.36
C PHE A 6 7.13 -4.68 -0.59
N GLU A 7 6.30 -5.54 -0.05
CA GLU A 7 5.25 -6.19 -0.82
C GLU A 7 3.93 -5.56 -0.45
N ILE A 8 3.14 -5.22 -1.46
CA ILE A 8 1.80 -4.69 -1.27
C ILE A 8 0.82 -5.78 -1.65
N ARG A 9 -0.03 -6.19 -0.72
CA ARG A 9 -1.02 -7.23 -0.98
C ARG A 9 -2.39 -6.61 -1.08
N PHE A 10 -3.02 -6.87 -2.19
CA PHE A 10 -4.33 -6.29 -2.51
C PHE A 10 -5.44 -7.25 -2.10
N PRO A 11 -6.64 -6.71 -1.88
CA PRO A 11 -7.76 -7.56 -1.41
C PRO A 11 -8.18 -8.64 -2.38
N ASP A 12 -7.84 -8.49 -3.66
CA ASP A 12 -8.22 -9.47 -4.68
C ASP A 12 -7.25 -10.65 -4.74
N GLY A 13 -6.28 -10.70 -3.85
CA GLY A 13 -5.31 -11.78 -3.82
C GLY A 13 -4.06 -11.53 -4.63
N THR A 14 -3.98 -10.41 -5.32
CA THR A 14 -2.77 -10.08 -6.07
C THR A 14 -1.81 -9.30 -5.20
N PHE A 15 -0.58 -9.15 -5.66
CA PHE A 15 0.41 -8.39 -4.91
C PHE A 15 1.37 -7.73 -5.89
N GLU A 16 2.09 -6.74 -5.36
CA GLU A 16 3.14 -6.06 -6.10
C GLU A 16 4.33 -5.89 -5.19
N ILE A 17 5.52 -5.91 -5.77
CA ILE A 17 6.74 -5.64 -5.04
C ILE A 17 7.21 -4.24 -5.45
N ASP A 18 7.42 -3.41 -4.45
CA ASP A 18 7.96 -2.07 -4.68
C ASP A 18 9.40 -2.08 -4.21
N ALA A 19 10.29 -1.76 -5.10
CA ALA A 19 11.72 -1.82 -4.81
C ALA A 19 12.32 -0.42 -4.73
N SER A 20 11.52 0.57 -4.41
CA SER A 20 12.02 1.94 -4.32
C SER A 20 12.97 2.07 -3.15
N ASN A 21 14.09 2.73 -3.38
CA ASN A 21 15.03 3.06 -2.32
C ASN A 21 14.75 4.42 -1.71
N ALA A 22 13.85 5.17 -2.28
CA ALA A 22 13.68 6.56 -1.89
C ALA A 22 12.82 6.72 -0.65
N TYR A 23 11.98 5.75 -0.36
CA TYR A 23 10.98 5.91 0.68
C TYR A 23 10.95 4.71 1.58
N PRO A 24 10.66 4.92 2.85
CA PRO A 24 10.36 3.79 3.72
C PRO A 24 9.04 3.15 3.31
N PRO A 25 8.80 1.90 3.70
CA PRO A 25 7.50 1.31 3.46
C PRO A 25 6.41 2.09 4.17
N PRO A 26 5.21 2.11 3.62
CA PRO A 26 4.12 2.83 4.26
C PRO A 26 3.71 2.18 5.58
N GLU A 27 3.12 2.98 6.44
CA GLU A 27 2.68 2.51 7.74
C GLU A 27 1.18 2.36 7.75
N ILE A 28 0.69 1.67 8.77
CA ILE A 28 -0.74 1.48 8.91
C ILE A 28 -1.41 2.85 8.98
N GLY A 29 -2.45 3.02 8.18
CA GLY A 29 -3.16 4.28 8.09
C GLY A 29 -2.72 5.17 6.95
N ASP A 30 -1.56 4.90 6.38
CA ASP A 30 -1.12 5.68 5.23
C ASP A 30 -1.91 5.27 4.01
N THR A 31 -2.00 6.19 3.06
CA THR A 31 -2.62 5.90 1.78
C THR A 31 -1.57 5.90 0.70
N ILE A 32 -1.76 5.05 -0.27
CA ILE A 32 -0.87 4.94 -1.41
C ILE A 32 -1.72 4.88 -2.67
N ARG A 33 -1.11 5.30 -3.76
CA ARG A 33 -1.81 5.28 -5.05
C ARG A 33 -1.19 4.20 -5.91
N ARG A 34 -2.01 3.26 -6.32
CA ARG A 34 -1.58 2.15 -7.18
C ARG A 34 -2.71 1.78 -8.11
N ARG A 35 -2.36 1.37 -9.32
CA ARG A 35 -3.35 0.87 -10.28
C ARG A 35 -4.45 1.88 -10.55
N GLY A 36 -4.11 3.18 -10.46
CA GLY A 36 -5.10 4.23 -10.68
C GLY A 36 -6.10 4.39 -9.56
N LYS A 37 -5.84 3.79 -8.42
CA LYS A 37 -6.76 3.82 -7.28
C LYS A 37 -6.00 4.20 -6.04
N LEU A 38 -6.75 4.63 -5.05
CA LEU A 38 -6.18 4.99 -3.76
C LEU A 38 -6.44 3.86 -2.77
N TRP A 39 -5.40 3.47 -2.06
CA TRP A 39 -5.46 2.35 -1.14
C TRP A 39 -4.97 2.82 0.22
N ARG A 40 -5.54 2.26 1.27
CA ARG A 40 -5.10 2.53 2.64
C ARG A 40 -4.46 1.29 3.21
N VAL A 41 -3.30 1.48 3.86
CA VAL A 41 -2.61 0.38 4.52
C VAL A 41 -3.39 0.01 5.77
N THR A 42 -3.83 -1.23 5.85
CA THR A 42 -4.62 -1.71 6.97
C THR A 42 -3.82 -2.63 7.88
N ALA A 43 -2.73 -3.20 7.38
CA ALA A 43 -1.89 -4.07 8.18
C ALA A 43 -0.48 -4.02 7.63
N ARG A 44 0.47 -4.25 8.49
CA ARG A 44 1.87 -4.24 8.10
C ARG A 44 2.61 -5.29 8.92
N ARG A 45 3.40 -6.10 8.24
CA ARG A 45 4.23 -7.09 8.89
C ARG A 45 5.68 -6.77 8.57
N ASN A 46 6.49 -6.62 9.60
CA ASN A 46 7.92 -6.40 9.43
C ASN A 46 8.65 -7.72 9.55
N GLY A 47 9.61 -7.92 8.70
CA GLY A 47 10.42 -9.12 8.70
C GLY A 47 11.51 -8.93 7.70
N ALA A 48 12.01 -10.04 7.14
CA ALA A 48 13.01 -9.94 6.09
C ALA A 48 12.48 -9.13 4.91
N LEU A 49 11.19 -9.22 4.65
CA LEU A 49 10.51 -8.41 3.67
C LEU A 49 9.31 -7.79 4.36
N VAL A 50 9.16 -6.48 4.22
CA VAL A 50 8.00 -5.80 4.78
C VAL A 50 6.81 -6.09 3.87
N ILE A 51 5.71 -6.52 4.48
CA ILE A 51 4.50 -6.83 3.76
C ILE A 51 3.41 -5.91 4.28
N VAL A 52 2.77 -5.18 3.38
CA VAL A 52 1.67 -4.31 3.74
C VAL A 52 0.41 -4.82 3.06
N ARG A 53 -0.67 -4.82 3.78
CA ARG A 53 -1.99 -5.13 3.23
C ARG A 53 -2.75 -3.84 3.09
N VAL A 54 -3.50 -3.73 2.02
CA VAL A 54 -4.20 -2.49 1.71
C VAL A 54 -5.66 -2.80 1.43
N ALA A 55 -6.47 -1.77 1.62
CA ALA A 55 -7.88 -1.82 1.26
C ALA A 55 -8.18 -0.65 0.36
N LEU A 56 -9.10 -0.83 -0.56
CA LEU A 56 -9.49 0.24 -1.45
C LEU A 56 -10.16 1.35 -0.66
N VAL A 57 -9.71 2.57 -0.87
CA VAL A 57 -10.36 3.73 -0.29
C VAL A 57 -11.49 4.12 -1.21
N GLU A 58 -12.72 4.03 -0.69
CA GLU A 58 -13.87 4.32 -1.49
C GLU A 58 -14.15 5.77 -1.46
N LYS A 59 -14.16 6.31 -2.52
CA LYS A 59 -14.36 7.69 -2.55
C LYS A 59 -15.74 8.05 -2.52
N SER A 60 -15.94 7.90 -2.67
CA SER A 60 -16.74 8.24 -2.77
C SER A 60 -17.21 9.19 -2.91
N ALA A 61 -17.06 9.14 -3.11
CA ALA A 61 -17.16 9.69 -3.17
C ALA A 61 -17.55 10.34 -3.26
N LYS A 62 -17.94 10.35 -3.36
CA LYS A 62 -18.12 10.85 -3.45
C LYS A 62 -18.29 11.57 -3.17
N GLY A 63 -18.36 11.91 -2.99
CA GLY A 63 -18.39 12.39 -2.70
C GLY A 63 -18.54 13.17 -2.56
N SER A 64 -18.71 13.22 -2.60
CA SER A 64 -18.70 13.79 -2.42
C SER A 64 -18.84 14.56 -2.39
N SER A 65 -19.01 14.70 -2.45
CA SER A 65 -18.94 15.28 -2.35
C SER A 65 -19.06 15.85 -2.35
N SER A 66 -19.26 15.94 -2.39
CA SER A 66 -19.20 16.27 -2.37
C SER A 66 -19.27 16.55 -2.33
#